data_9f770bf1d9a970b98d83ddbe312481df
#
_entry.id   9f770bf1d9a970b98d83ddbe312481df
#
_cell.length_a   1.000
_cell.length_b   1.000
_cell.length_c   1.000
_cell.angle_alpha   90.00
_cell.angle_beta   90.00
_cell.angle_gamma   90.00
#
_symmetry.space_group_name_H-M   'P 1'
#
loop_
_entity.id
_entity.type
_entity.pdbx_description
1 polymer ?
#
loop_
_entity_poly.entity_id
_entity_poly.type
_entity_poly.pdbx_seq_one_letter_code
_entity_poly.pdbx_strand_id
1 'polypeptide(L)'
;MSVLLTNIGELVTNDPEHGAGTSDVGVVPRGAVVIEEGRIAWTGTASTAPAADTRIDLEGRCALPGFVDSHSHTVFAGDRSAEFAARMTGAPYTGGGIATTVAATRAATEDALRERGRSLVSEMLAQGTTTVEIKSGYGQDVATEARMLRIARELTPETTYLGAHTVPAEYADRRAAYLDLVTGPMLAACAPHARWVDVFCEPAAPTAFDEDESRAVLAAGLRTGLLARVHGNQLSAGPGVRLAVEVGAASVDHCTHLTDADVDALAGTWSGPARTSMSGTSMPGTVATLLPAVEFSTRSPYPDARRLLAAGVPVALATDCNPGSGYSSSMPFVVALAVREMRMSPDEALWSATAGGALALRRDDVGHLRVGARADLTVLDAPSRLYLAYRPGVPLVAQVWKDGIARRQVRRGRRLPASNVSD
;
A
#
# COMPACT_ATOMS: atom_id res chain seq x y z
N MET A 1 27.28 8.85 -11.77
CA MET A 1 26.69 10.07 -12.38
C MET A 1 25.65 10.59 -11.42
N SER A 2 25.80 11.84 -10.97
CA SER A 2 24.93 12.48 -9.99
C SER A 2 23.93 13.43 -10.65
N VAL A 3 22.72 13.54 -10.07
CA VAL A 3 21.64 14.41 -10.54
C VAL A 3 21.16 15.28 -9.39
N LEU A 4 21.18 16.59 -9.58
CA LEU A 4 20.59 17.57 -8.67
C LEU A 4 19.20 17.96 -9.14
N LEU A 5 18.17 17.59 -8.37
CA LEU A 5 16.83 18.15 -8.49
C LEU A 5 16.77 19.41 -7.63
N THR A 6 16.45 20.56 -8.23
CA THR A 6 16.50 21.86 -7.57
C THR A 6 15.25 22.69 -7.85
N ASN A 7 15.14 23.86 -7.21
CA ASN A 7 13.96 24.73 -7.30
C ASN A 7 12.68 23.96 -6.94
N ILE A 8 12.76 23.17 -5.86
CA ILE A 8 11.61 22.48 -5.27
C ILE A 8 10.95 23.47 -4.31
N GLY A 9 9.70 23.85 -4.59
CA GLY A 9 8.99 24.81 -3.73
C GLY A 9 8.77 24.25 -2.32
N GLU A 10 8.31 23.01 -2.23
CA GLU A 10 8.11 22.26 -1.00
C GLU A 10 8.67 20.85 -1.18
N LEU A 11 9.73 20.51 -0.44
CA LEU A 11 10.30 19.16 -0.40
C LEU A 11 9.85 18.47 0.88
N VAL A 12 9.11 17.37 0.73
CA VAL A 12 8.75 16.47 1.83
C VAL A 12 9.78 15.35 1.90
N THR A 13 10.36 15.09 3.07
CA THR A 13 11.42 14.08 3.21
C THR A 13 11.00 12.84 4.00
N ASN A 14 9.96 12.93 4.85
CA ASN A 14 9.65 11.96 5.89
C ASN A 14 10.85 11.69 6.81
N ASP A 15 11.71 12.67 6.96
CA ASP A 15 12.85 12.63 7.86
C ASP A 15 12.64 13.64 8.99
N PRO A 16 12.50 13.21 10.25
CA PRO A 16 12.31 14.12 11.37
C PRO A 16 13.50 15.06 11.64
N GLU A 17 14.70 14.73 11.13
CA GLU A 17 15.86 15.61 11.21
C GLU A 17 15.76 16.80 10.22
N HIS A 18 14.92 16.68 9.19
CA HIS A 18 14.64 17.73 8.22
C HIS A 18 13.27 18.35 8.48
N GLY A 19 13.24 19.55 8.96
CA GLY A 19 12.02 20.32 9.11
C GLY A 19 11.92 20.98 10.48
N ALA A 20 12.14 22.27 10.50
CA ALA A 20 11.94 23.07 11.71
C ALA A 20 10.45 23.12 12.07
N GLY A 21 10.02 22.26 13.00
CA GLY A 21 9.07 22.63 14.01
C GLY A 21 7.57 22.60 13.72
N THR A 22 7.04 22.26 12.54
CA THR A 22 5.58 22.32 12.30
C THR A 22 4.98 21.15 11.52
N SER A 23 5.76 20.20 11.01
CA SER A 23 5.25 19.09 10.22
C SER A 23 5.99 17.79 10.53
N ASP A 24 5.24 16.76 10.89
CA ASP A 24 5.76 15.41 11.19
C ASP A 24 6.38 14.72 9.96
N VAL A 25 6.20 15.27 8.75
CA VAL A 25 6.69 14.69 7.49
C VAL A 25 8.01 15.34 6.98
N GLY A 26 8.66 16.17 7.80
CA GLY A 26 9.95 16.79 7.43
C GLY A 26 9.88 17.62 6.17
N VAL A 27 9.33 18.85 6.25
CA VAL A 27 9.18 19.76 5.10
C VAL A 27 10.35 20.73 5.01
N VAL A 28 11.02 20.72 3.84
CA VAL A 28 12.11 21.67 3.51
C VAL A 28 11.61 22.64 2.44
N PRO A 29 11.39 23.93 2.79
CA PRO A 29 11.02 24.94 1.81
C PRO A 29 12.21 25.27 0.91
N ARG A 30 11.95 25.53 -0.37
CA ARG A 30 12.99 25.77 -1.39
C ARG A 30 14.06 24.69 -1.37
N GLY A 31 13.58 23.42 -1.38
CA GLY A 31 14.40 22.24 -1.26
C GLY A 31 15.18 21.88 -2.51
N ALA A 32 16.12 20.96 -2.30
CA ALA A 32 16.82 20.25 -3.38
C ALA A 32 17.20 18.84 -2.92
N VAL A 33 17.43 17.97 -3.89
CA VAL A 33 17.82 16.56 -3.69
C VAL A 33 18.96 16.23 -4.64
N VAL A 34 20.01 15.58 -4.15
CA VAL A 34 21.03 14.96 -4.99
C VAL A 34 20.81 13.45 -5.01
N ILE A 35 20.76 12.92 -6.21
CA ILE A 35 20.63 11.48 -6.49
C ILE A 35 21.95 11.01 -7.08
N GLU A 36 22.50 9.91 -6.54
CA GLU A 36 23.70 9.25 -7.03
C GLU A 36 23.51 7.74 -6.95
N GLU A 37 23.85 7.03 -8.02
CA GLU A 37 23.74 5.56 -8.11
C GLU A 37 22.37 4.99 -7.68
N GLY A 38 21.29 5.72 -8.02
CA GLY A 38 19.92 5.30 -7.69
C GLY A 38 19.51 5.54 -6.24
N ARG A 39 20.34 6.22 -5.45
CA ARG A 39 20.09 6.54 -4.03
C ARG A 39 20.10 8.04 -3.78
N ILE A 40 19.47 8.43 -2.69
CA ILE A 40 19.53 9.79 -2.16
C ILE A 40 20.94 10.01 -1.58
N ALA A 41 21.72 10.88 -2.21
CA ALA A 41 23.05 11.24 -1.73
C ALA A 41 23.00 12.45 -0.79
N TRP A 42 22.03 13.36 -0.97
CA TRP A 42 21.84 14.54 -0.14
C TRP A 42 20.43 15.11 -0.29
N THR A 43 19.89 15.68 0.79
CA THR A 43 18.65 16.46 0.82
C THR A 43 18.83 17.69 1.68
N GLY A 44 18.20 18.82 1.30
CA GLY A 44 18.29 20.05 2.09
C GLY A 44 17.78 21.25 1.31
N THR A 45 18.16 22.46 1.77
CA THR A 45 17.82 23.72 1.11
C THR A 45 18.64 23.92 -0.15
N ALA A 46 18.03 24.37 -1.24
CA ALA A 46 18.70 24.52 -2.54
C ALA A 46 19.96 25.44 -2.51
N SER A 47 20.02 26.38 -1.57
CA SER A 47 21.19 27.28 -1.42
C SER A 47 22.45 26.58 -0.89
N THR A 48 22.32 25.43 -0.26
CA THR A 48 23.44 24.63 0.30
C THR A 48 23.65 23.33 -0.48
N ALA A 49 22.95 23.13 -1.60
CA ALA A 49 23.05 21.93 -2.39
C ALA A 49 24.47 21.76 -2.97
N PRO A 50 25.07 20.56 -2.87
CA PRO A 50 26.35 20.26 -3.50
C PRO A 50 26.21 20.28 -5.04
N ALA A 51 27.37 20.43 -5.72
CA ALA A 51 27.41 20.32 -7.18
C ALA A 51 27.09 18.87 -7.62
N ALA A 52 26.50 18.75 -8.81
CA ALA A 52 26.21 17.46 -9.44
C ALA A 52 26.46 17.53 -10.95
N ASP A 53 26.60 16.35 -11.59
CA ASP A 53 26.89 16.27 -13.03
C ASP A 53 25.74 16.81 -13.90
N THR A 54 24.51 16.63 -13.44
CA THR A 54 23.30 17.09 -14.11
C THR A 54 22.41 17.85 -13.15
N ARG A 55 21.79 18.94 -13.64
CA ARG A 55 20.84 19.76 -12.87
C ARG A 55 19.49 19.79 -13.56
N ILE A 56 18.41 19.53 -12.80
CA ILE A 56 17.03 19.58 -13.25
C ILE A 56 16.26 20.56 -12.38
N ASP A 57 15.65 21.55 -13.02
CA ASP A 57 14.80 22.55 -12.35
C ASP A 57 13.37 22.02 -12.25
N LEU A 58 12.81 21.94 -11.04
CA LEU A 58 11.43 21.50 -10.80
C LEU A 58 10.42 22.65 -10.74
N GLU A 59 10.82 23.88 -11.12
CA GLU A 59 9.95 25.03 -11.36
C GLU A 59 9.04 25.40 -10.17
N GLY A 60 9.52 25.24 -8.95
CA GLY A 60 8.77 25.54 -7.73
C GLY A 60 7.72 24.51 -7.34
N ARG A 61 7.70 23.34 -8.00
CA ARG A 61 6.78 22.24 -7.68
C ARG A 61 7.11 21.59 -6.34
N CYS A 62 6.09 20.95 -5.77
CA CYS A 62 6.26 20.08 -4.61
C CYS A 62 6.87 18.72 -5.03
N ALA A 63 7.86 18.25 -4.26
CA ALA A 63 8.39 16.89 -4.38
C ALA A 63 8.25 16.16 -3.05
N LEU A 64 7.93 14.87 -3.12
CA LEU A 64 7.70 14.01 -1.97
C LEU A 64 8.22 12.59 -2.24
N PRO A 65 8.39 11.73 -1.22
CA PRO A 65 8.73 10.34 -1.43
C PRO A 65 7.71 9.65 -2.33
N GLY A 66 8.16 8.71 -3.16
CA GLY A 66 7.24 7.86 -3.90
C GLY A 66 6.28 7.13 -2.97
N PHE A 67 5.02 7.01 -3.37
CA PHE A 67 4.04 6.26 -2.59
C PHE A 67 4.43 4.78 -2.50
N VAL A 68 4.10 4.18 -1.36
CA VAL A 68 4.30 2.77 -1.06
C VAL A 68 2.93 2.13 -0.85
N ASP A 69 2.48 1.40 -1.84
CA ASP A 69 1.22 0.66 -1.79
C ASP A 69 1.47 -0.73 -1.21
N SER A 70 1.12 -0.90 0.06
CA SER A 70 1.42 -2.11 0.80
C SER A 70 0.34 -3.19 0.70
N HIS A 71 -0.69 -3.01 -0.15
CA HIS A 71 -1.79 -3.98 -0.30
C HIS A 71 -2.45 -3.85 -1.66
N SER A 72 -2.23 -4.82 -2.55
CA SER A 72 -2.91 -4.86 -3.86
C SER A 72 -3.04 -6.28 -4.44
N HIS A 73 -3.98 -6.45 -5.39
CA HIS A 73 -4.29 -7.72 -6.07
C HIS A 73 -4.28 -7.51 -7.59
N THR A 74 -3.15 -7.08 -8.15
CA THR A 74 -3.07 -6.64 -9.55
C THR A 74 -2.99 -7.77 -10.58
N VAL A 75 -2.74 -9.01 -10.16
CA VAL A 75 -2.65 -10.18 -11.06
C VAL A 75 -3.97 -10.96 -11.02
N PHE A 76 -4.87 -10.68 -11.94
CA PHE A 76 -6.18 -11.32 -12.07
C PHE A 76 -6.72 -11.20 -13.49
N ALA A 77 -7.81 -11.93 -13.79
CA ALA A 77 -8.62 -11.76 -15.00
C ALA A 77 -10.10 -11.60 -14.65
N GLY A 78 -10.88 -11.22 -15.66
CA GLY A 78 -12.31 -10.98 -15.53
C GLY A 78 -12.66 -9.52 -15.29
N ASP A 79 -13.97 -9.27 -15.22
CA ASP A 79 -14.57 -7.96 -15.02
C ASP A 79 -15.74 -8.09 -14.03
N ARG A 80 -15.82 -7.20 -13.06
CA ARG A 80 -16.89 -7.16 -12.04
C ARG A 80 -17.66 -5.84 -12.06
N SER A 81 -17.61 -5.10 -13.17
CA SER A 81 -18.31 -3.82 -13.33
C SER A 81 -19.84 -3.96 -13.18
N ALA A 82 -20.41 -5.08 -13.64
CA ALA A 82 -21.85 -5.36 -13.46
C ALA A 82 -22.24 -5.54 -11.98
N GLU A 83 -21.39 -6.21 -11.18
CA GLU A 83 -21.57 -6.31 -9.73
C GLU A 83 -21.46 -4.96 -9.04
N PHE A 84 -20.49 -4.16 -9.45
CA PHE A 84 -20.35 -2.79 -8.97
C PHE A 84 -21.62 -1.96 -9.27
N ALA A 85 -22.14 -2.02 -10.51
CA ALA A 85 -23.36 -1.32 -10.89
C ALA A 85 -24.56 -1.76 -10.04
N ALA A 86 -24.73 -3.06 -9.79
CA ALA A 86 -25.79 -3.58 -8.93
C ALA A 86 -25.66 -3.06 -7.48
N ARG A 87 -24.46 -2.99 -6.92
CA ARG A 87 -24.22 -2.38 -5.59
C ARG A 87 -24.61 -0.91 -5.54
N MET A 88 -24.31 -0.15 -6.58
CA MET A 88 -24.66 1.28 -6.65
C MET A 88 -26.18 1.49 -6.66
N THR A 89 -26.96 0.49 -7.08
CA THR A 89 -28.42 0.51 -7.09
C THR A 89 -29.07 -0.19 -5.90
N GLY A 90 -28.27 -0.60 -4.89
CA GLY A 90 -28.77 -1.10 -3.61
C GLY A 90 -28.54 -2.57 -3.30
N ALA A 91 -27.90 -3.33 -4.18
CA ALA A 91 -27.48 -4.69 -3.84
C ALA A 91 -26.36 -4.65 -2.78
N PRO A 92 -26.44 -5.46 -1.70
CA PRO A 92 -25.39 -5.48 -0.66
C PRO A 92 -24.11 -6.11 -1.20
N TYR A 93 -22.97 -5.64 -0.65
CA TYR A 93 -21.68 -6.32 -0.86
C TYR A 93 -21.60 -7.54 0.05
N THR A 94 -21.43 -8.71 -0.53
CA THR A 94 -21.39 -9.99 0.22
C THR A 94 -20.03 -10.70 0.14
N GLY A 95 -19.08 -10.17 -0.63
CA GLY A 95 -17.80 -10.86 -0.93
C GLY A 95 -17.95 -12.06 -1.89
N GLY A 96 -19.17 -12.51 -2.20
CA GLY A 96 -19.42 -13.72 -3.01
C GLY A 96 -19.00 -13.62 -4.49
N GLY A 97 -18.80 -12.42 -5.02
CA GLY A 97 -18.39 -12.24 -6.43
C GLY A 97 -16.97 -12.70 -6.76
N ILE A 98 -16.16 -13.06 -5.77
CA ILE A 98 -14.79 -13.54 -5.98
C ILE A 98 -14.74 -14.78 -6.91
N ALA A 99 -15.75 -15.65 -6.87
CA ALA A 99 -15.83 -16.84 -7.72
C ALA A 99 -15.73 -16.50 -9.22
N THR A 100 -16.31 -15.38 -9.66
CA THR A 100 -16.20 -14.90 -11.06
C THR A 100 -14.76 -14.58 -11.42
N THR A 101 -14.03 -13.88 -10.53
CA THR A 101 -12.63 -13.55 -10.74
C THR A 101 -11.76 -14.81 -10.74
N VAL A 102 -12.00 -15.75 -9.82
CA VAL A 102 -11.29 -17.03 -9.75
C VAL A 102 -11.46 -17.83 -11.05
N ALA A 103 -12.70 -18.01 -11.51
CA ALA A 103 -12.96 -18.73 -12.77
C ALA A 103 -12.27 -18.10 -13.97
N ALA A 104 -12.33 -16.76 -14.10
CA ALA A 104 -11.67 -16.03 -15.18
C ALA A 104 -10.13 -16.12 -15.09
N THR A 105 -9.56 -16.04 -13.87
CA THR A 105 -8.11 -16.09 -13.67
C THR A 105 -7.55 -17.49 -13.95
N ARG A 106 -8.25 -18.54 -13.56
CA ARG A 106 -7.89 -19.93 -13.89
C ARG A 106 -7.89 -20.16 -15.41
N ALA A 107 -8.89 -19.61 -16.12
CA ALA A 107 -9.04 -19.76 -17.57
C ALA A 107 -8.09 -18.86 -18.39
N ALA A 108 -7.55 -17.79 -17.81
CA ALA A 108 -6.69 -16.84 -18.50
C ALA A 108 -5.32 -17.45 -18.84
N THR A 109 -4.74 -17.00 -19.97
CA THR A 109 -3.35 -17.31 -20.30
C THR A 109 -2.39 -16.57 -19.37
N GLU A 110 -1.16 -17.09 -19.25
CA GLU A 110 -0.12 -16.44 -18.45
C GLU A 110 0.22 -15.05 -18.99
N ASP A 111 0.26 -14.89 -20.33
CA ASP A 111 0.53 -13.61 -20.97
C ASP A 111 -0.58 -12.58 -20.71
N ALA A 112 -1.85 -12.99 -20.71
CA ALA A 112 -2.96 -12.10 -20.37
C ALA A 112 -2.89 -11.61 -18.91
N LEU A 113 -2.54 -12.48 -17.97
CA LEU A 113 -2.34 -12.12 -16.56
C LEU A 113 -1.15 -11.19 -16.37
N ARG A 114 -0.03 -11.47 -17.07
CA ARG A 114 1.18 -10.66 -17.06
C ARG A 114 0.93 -9.25 -17.59
N GLU A 115 0.22 -9.14 -18.72
CA GLU A 115 -0.13 -7.85 -19.32
C GLU A 115 -1.05 -7.05 -18.39
N ARG A 116 -2.06 -7.66 -17.80
CA ARG A 116 -2.92 -7.02 -16.80
C ARG A 116 -2.11 -6.48 -15.64
N GLY A 117 -1.27 -7.31 -15.03
CA GLY A 117 -0.42 -6.90 -13.90
C GLY A 117 0.51 -5.74 -14.27
N ARG A 118 1.15 -5.80 -15.44
CA ARG A 118 2.03 -4.71 -15.94
C ARG A 118 1.26 -3.42 -16.17
N SER A 119 0.06 -3.49 -16.76
CA SER A 119 -0.78 -2.32 -17.00
C SER A 119 -1.14 -1.62 -15.69
N LEU A 120 -1.62 -2.37 -14.68
CA LEU A 120 -2.00 -1.80 -13.39
C LEU A 120 -0.80 -1.22 -12.62
N VAL A 121 0.33 -1.92 -12.60
CA VAL A 121 1.56 -1.40 -11.96
C VAL A 121 2.07 -0.15 -12.70
N SER A 122 1.94 -0.08 -14.02
CA SER A 122 2.23 1.13 -14.80
C SER A 122 1.30 2.29 -14.45
N GLU A 123 0.01 2.04 -14.26
CA GLU A 123 -0.96 3.05 -13.81
C GLU A 123 -0.62 3.57 -12.41
N MET A 124 -0.28 2.67 -11.47
CA MET A 124 0.18 3.02 -10.13
C MET A 124 1.43 3.89 -10.18
N LEU A 125 2.43 3.48 -10.97
CA LEU A 125 3.66 4.26 -11.16
C LEU A 125 3.36 5.63 -11.74
N ALA A 126 2.46 5.69 -12.73
CA ALA A 126 2.05 6.94 -13.34
C ALA A 126 1.36 7.90 -12.36
N GLN A 127 0.87 7.41 -11.24
CA GLN A 127 0.24 8.17 -10.16
C GLN A 127 1.14 8.31 -8.93
N GLY A 128 2.44 7.99 -9.04
CA GLY A 128 3.44 8.24 -8.01
C GLY A 128 3.76 7.05 -7.11
N THR A 129 3.14 5.89 -7.29
CA THR A 129 3.46 4.68 -6.52
C THR A 129 4.72 4.03 -7.07
N THR A 130 5.79 4.02 -6.30
CA THR A 130 7.09 3.47 -6.70
C THR A 130 7.37 2.10 -6.11
N THR A 131 6.71 1.76 -5.02
CA THR A 131 6.76 0.43 -4.39
C THR A 131 5.34 -0.10 -4.27
N VAL A 132 5.12 -1.34 -4.69
CA VAL A 132 3.82 -2.01 -4.66
C VAL A 132 3.98 -3.45 -4.16
N GLU A 133 3.10 -3.86 -3.27
CA GLU A 133 2.93 -5.24 -2.86
C GLU A 133 1.83 -5.89 -3.70
N ILE A 134 2.04 -7.13 -4.14
CA ILE A 134 1.10 -7.87 -4.99
C ILE A 134 0.78 -9.23 -4.37
N LYS A 135 -0.50 -9.44 -4.07
CA LYS A 135 -1.03 -10.70 -3.54
C LYS A 135 -1.51 -11.63 -4.66
N SER A 136 -1.39 -12.93 -4.44
CA SER A 136 -2.15 -13.96 -5.16
C SER A 136 -3.60 -14.02 -4.63
N GLY A 137 -4.27 -15.18 -4.65
CA GLY A 137 -5.58 -15.37 -4.00
C GLY A 137 -6.77 -15.49 -4.95
N TYR A 138 -6.55 -15.38 -6.26
CA TYR A 138 -7.57 -15.64 -7.27
C TYR A 138 -7.32 -16.92 -8.07
N GLY A 139 -6.35 -17.73 -7.68
CA GLY A 139 -6.12 -19.06 -8.23
C GLY A 139 -6.93 -20.12 -7.49
N GLN A 140 -6.76 -20.19 -6.18
CA GLN A 140 -7.38 -21.14 -5.28
C GLN A 140 -7.13 -22.62 -5.70
N ASP A 141 -6.10 -22.84 -6.49
CA ASP A 141 -5.48 -24.11 -6.82
C ASP A 141 -3.95 -23.96 -6.91
N VAL A 142 -3.23 -25.07 -6.78
CA VAL A 142 -1.75 -25.06 -6.72
C VAL A 142 -1.10 -24.42 -7.93
N ALA A 143 -1.56 -24.78 -9.12
CA ALA A 143 -0.93 -24.35 -10.37
C ALA A 143 -1.16 -22.84 -10.62
N THR A 144 -2.39 -22.37 -10.40
CA THR A 144 -2.77 -20.98 -10.67
C THR A 144 -2.19 -20.03 -9.63
N GLU A 145 -2.22 -20.37 -8.32
CA GLU A 145 -1.61 -19.55 -7.27
C GLU A 145 -0.10 -19.37 -7.51
N ALA A 146 0.61 -20.46 -7.80
CA ALA A 146 2.04 -20.39 -8.11
C ALA A 146 2.32 -19.58 -9.39
N ARG A 147 1.47 -19.70 -10.43
CA ARG A 147 1.54 -18.91 -11.66
C ARG A 147 1.37 -17.42 -11.38
N MET A 148 0.37 -17.05 -10.57
CA MET A 148 0.13 -15.66 -10.18
C MET A 148 1.34 -15.06 -9.45
N LEU A 149 1.92 -15.79 -8.51
CA LEU A 149 3.09 -15.31 -7.77
C LEU A 149 4.35 -15.21 -8.65
N ARG A 150 4.57 -16.10 -9.60
CA ARG A 150 5.67 -15.95 -10.56
C ARG A 150 5.53 -14.67 -11.38
N ILE A 151 4.32 -14.36 -11.86
CA ILE A 151 4.04 -13.13 -12.59
C ILE A 151 4.23 -11.91 -11.66
N ALA A 152 3.71 -11.95 -10.45
CA ALA A 152 3.87 -10.87 -9.47
C ALA A 152 5.36 -10.59 -9.19
N ARG A 153 6.19 -11.64 -9.09
CA ARG A 153 7.63 -11.53 -8.85
C ARG A 153 8.40 -10.84 -9.99
N GLU A 154 7.89 -10.88 -11.22
CA GLU A 154 8.44 -10.09 -12.34
C GLU A 154 8.21 -8.58 -12.15
N LEU A 155 7.20 -8.19 -11.38
CA LEU A 155 6.75 -6.81 -11.22
C LEU A 155 7.28 -6.16 -9.94
N THR A 156 7.42 -6.94 -8.87
CA THR A 156 7.84 -6.48 -7.54
C THR A 156 8.50 -7.60 -6.72
N PRO A 157 9.44 -7.26 -5.82
CA PRO A 157 9.91 -8.22 -4.81
C PRO A 157 8.91 -8.45 -3.66
N GLU A 158 7.93 -7.55 -3.50
CA GLU A 158 6.93 -7.59 -2.42
C GLU A 158 5.73 -8.43 -2.86
N THR A 159 5.85 -9.75 -2.77
CA THR A 159 4.83 -10.70 -3.22
C THR A 159 4.26 -11.47 -2.06
N THR A 160 2.93 -11.67 -2.04
CA THR A 160 2.19 -12.27 -0.94
C THR A 160 1.42 -13.51 -1.40
N TYR A 161 1.68 -14.63 -0.75
CA TYR A 161 0.87 -15.83 -0.90
C TYR A 161 -0.44 -15.67 -0.11
N LEU A 162 -1.56 -15.67 -0.82
CA LEU A 162 -2.91 -15.57 -0.27
C LEU A 162 -3.80 -16.75 -0.73
N GLY A 163 -3.29 -17.98 -0.65
CA GLY A 163 -4.13 -19.18 -0.91
C GLY A 163 -5.35 -19.28 0.00
N ALA A 164 -5.25 -18.69 1.19
CA ALA A 164 -6.35 -18.57 2.14
C ALA A 164 -7.18 -17.28 1.96
N HIS A 165 -7.55 -16.93 0.73
CA HIS A 165 -8.44 -15.81 0.44
C HIS A 165 -9.90 -16.18 0.69
N THR A 166 -10.39 -17.21 0.03
CA THR A 166 -11.70 -17.84 0.32
C THR A 166 -11.66 -19.33 0.00
N VAL A 167 -12.54 -20.10 0.61
CA VAL A 167 -12.74 -21.51 0.26
C VAL A 167 -13.54 -21.60 -1.04
N PRO A 168 -13.00 -22.18 -2.12
CA PRO A 168 -13.70 -22.25 -3.40
C PRO A 168 -14.85 -23.29 -3.36
N ALA A 169 -15.82 -23.11 -4.26
CA ALA A 169 -17.07 -23.89 -4.27
C ALA A 169 -16.86 -25.42 -4.32
N GLU A 170 -15.82 -25.88 -5.02
CA GLU A 170 -15.47 -27.31 -5.11
C GLU A 170 -15.00 -27.93 -3.78
N TYR A 171 -14.72 -27.09 -2.79
CA TYR A 171 -14.34 -27.49 -1.43
C TYR A 171 -15.39 -27.13 -0.37
N ALA A 172 -16.57 -26.63 -0.76
CA ALA A 172 -17.60 -26.19 0.19
C ALA A 172 -17.92 -27.25 1.27
N ASP A 173 -18.04 -28.52 0.86
CA ASP A 173 -18.31 -29.66 1.75
C ASP A 173 -17.05 -30.37 2.26
N ARG A 174 -15.86 -29.85 1.91
CA ARG A 174 -14.55 -30.46 2.25
C ARG A 174 -13.55 -29.39 2.69
N ARG A 175 -14.01 -28.45 3.52
CA ARG A 175 -13.24 -27.30 3.98
C ARG A 175 -11.88 -27.67 4.56
N ALA A 176 -11.83 -28.74 5.39
CA ALA A 176 -10.58 -29.23 5.95
C ALA A 176 -9.56 -29.68 4.88
N ALA A 177 -10.03 -30.29 3.80
CA ALA A 177 -9.14 -30.67 2.68
C ALA A 177 -8.61 -29.45 1.92
N TYR A 178 -9.35 -28.35 1.87
CA TYR A 178 -8.82 -27.09 1.33
C TYR A 178 -7.76 -26.48 2.25
N LEU A 179 -7.98 -26.51 3.55
CA LEU A 179 -7.00 -26.05 4.53
C LEU A 179 -5.69 -26.87 4.43
N ASP A 180 -5.78 -28.19 4.31
CA ASP A 180 -4.61 -29.06 4.06
C ASP A 180 -3.90 -28.70 2.76
N LEU A 181 -4.65 -28.39 1.69
CA LEU A 181 -4.08 -27.95 0.41
C LEU A 181 -3.31 -26.62 0.57
N VAL A 182 -3.91 -25.64 1.22
CA VAL A 182 -3.35 -24.28 1.42
C VAL A 182 -2.13 -24.32 2.31
N THR A 183 -2.14 -25.13 3.37
CA THR A 183 -1.01 -25.21 4.33
C THR A 183 0.08 -26.20 3.90
N GLY A 184 -0.18 -27.01 2.89
CA GLY A 184 0.71 -28.06 2.39
C GLY A 184 1.16 -27.83 0.94
N PRO A 185 0.61 -28.58 -0.04
CA PRO A 185 1.12 -28.58 -1.42
C PRO A 185 1.08 -27.20 -2.10
N MET A 186 0.05 -26.40 -1.85
CA MET A 186 -0.06 -25.06 -2.43
C MET A 186 0.99 -24.12 -1.86
N LEU A 187 1.17 -24.11 -0.53
CA LEU A 187 2.22 -23.33 0.12
C LEU A 187 3.61 -23.73 -0.39
N ALA A 188 3.88 -25.05 -0.50
CA ALA A 188 5.17 -25.52 -0.99
C ALA A 188 5.48 -25.05 -2.42
N ALA A 189 4.48 -24.98 -3.29
CA ALA A 189 4.63 -24.46 -4.66
C ALA A 189 4.77 -22.93 -4.72
N CYS A 190 4.16 -22.21 -3.78
CA CYS A 190 4.07 -20.75 -3.76
C CYS A 190 5.19 -20.07 -2.98
N ALA A 191 5.65 -20.66 -1.88
CA ALA A 191 6.64 -20.07 -0.98
C ALA A 191 7.94 -19.60 -1.67
N PRO A 192 8.51 -20.29 -2.67
CA PRO A 192 9.70 -19.81 -3.38
C PRO A 192 9.50 -18.48 -4.13
N HIS A 193 8.26 -18.10 -4.37
CA HIS A 193 7.88 -16.90 -5.11
C HIS A 193 7.26 -15.81 -4.23
N ALA A 194 7.10 -16.06 -2.93
CA ALA A 194 6.48 -15.16 -1.97
C ALA A 194 7.48 -14.66 -0.93
N ARG A 195 7.28 -13.44 -0.45
CA ARG A 195 7.91 -12.89 0.75
C ARG A 195 7.00 -13.00 1.96
N TRP A 196 5.68 -12.97 1.72
CA TRP A 196 4.64 -12.87 2.73
C TRP A 196 3.65 -14.03 2.61
N VAL A 197 3.05 -14.41 3.73
CA VAL A 197 1.82 -15.21 3.82
C VAL A 197 0.71 -14.34 4.39
N ASP A 198 -0.49 -14.47 3.83
CA ASP A 198 -1.67 -13.72 4.24
C ASP A 198 -2.90 -14.62 4.30
N VAL A 199 -3.90 -14.22 5.07
CA VAL A 199 -5.16 -14.92 5.24
C VAL A 199 -6.31 -13.94 5.38
N PHE A 200 -7.47 -14.25 4.80
CA PHE A 200 -8.71 -13.53 5.04
C PHE A 200 -9.41 -14.12 6.27
N CYS A 201 -9.12 -13.53 7.44
CA CYS A 201 -9.68 -13.90 8.73
C CYS A 201 -10.98 -13.12 8.99
N GLU A 202 -12.11 -13.69 8.54
CA GLU A 202 -13.44 -13.05 8.65
C GLU A 202 -14.52 -14.11 8.92
N PRO A 203 -14.69 -14.56 10.17
CA PRO A 203 -15.61 -15.63 10.53
C PRO A 203 -17.08 -15.35 10.17
N ALA A 204 -17.46 -14.06 10.02
CA ALA A 204 -18.80 -13.68 9.57
C ALA A 204 -19.08 -13.99 8.09
N ALA A 205 -18.05 -14.23 7.28
CA ALA A 205 -18.18 -14.61 5.88
C ALA A 205 -18.01 -16.12 5.71
N PRO A 206 -19.02 -16.87 5.23
CA PRO A 206 -19.00 -18.35 5.21
C PRO A 206 -17.85 -18.95 4.40
N THR A 207 -17.31 -18.23 3.43
CA THR A 207 -16.19 -18.69 2.58
C THR A 207 -14.82 -18.22 3.06
N ALA A 208 -14.75 -17.27 4.00
CA ALA A 208 -13.50 -16.83 4.61
C ALA A 208 -13.04 -17.80 5.71
N PHE A 209 -11.93 -17.54 6.35
CA PHE A 209 -11.32 -18.41 7.35
C PHE A 209 -11.66 -17.91 8.75
N ASP A 210 -11.89 -18.87 9.67
CA ASP A 210 -12.03 -18.59 11.09
C ASP A 210 -10.66 -18.38 11.76
N GLU A 211 -10.67 -18.16 13.08
CA GLU A 211 -9.44 -17.86 13.84
C GLU A 211 -8.46 -19.03 13.83
N ASP A 212 -8.93 -20.25 14.05
CA ASP A 212 -8.06 -21.44 14.15
C ASP A 212 -7.49 -21.84 12.79
N GLU A 213 -8.30 -21.78 11.74
CA GLU A 213 -7.87 -21.98 10.36
C GLU A 213 -6.84 -20.92 9.93
N SER A 214 -7.12 -19.66 10.25
CA SER A 214 -6.21 -18.55 9.96
C SER A 214 -4.89 -18.69 10.68
N ARG A 215 -4.92 -19.09 11.96
CA ARG A 215 -3.70 -19.40 12.75
C ARG A 215 -2.91 -20.53 12.12
N ALA A 216 -3.56 -21.60 11.65
CA ALA A 216 -2.89 -22.72 11.00
C ALA A 216 -2.18 -22.30 9.70
N VAL A 217 -2.83 -21.47 8.86
CA VAL A 217 -2.26 -20.92 7.61
C VAL A 217 -1.02 -20.07 7.91
N LEU A 218 -1.16 -19.11 8.82
CA LEU A 218 -0.04 -18.22 9.18
C LEU A 218 1.14 -18.99 9.77
N ALA A 219 0.86 -19.93 10.69
CA ALA A 219 1.89 -20.78 11.26
C ALA A 219 2.60 -21.64 10.21
N ALA A 220 1.87 -22.14 9.20
CA ALA A 220 2.48 -22.88 8.10
C ALA A 220 3.43 -22.00 7.28
N GLY A 221 2.99 -20.78 6.91
CA GLY A 221 3.81 -19.83 6.17
C GLY A 221 5.06 -19.39 6.94
N LEU A 222 4.90 -19.05 8.22
CA LEU A 222 6.03 -18.68 9.09
C LEU A 222 7.09 -19.78 9.18
N ARG A 223 6.69 -21.07 9.25
CA ARG A 223 7.62 -22.20 9.23
C ARG A 223 8.41 -22.33 7.93
N THR A 224 7.91 -21.80 6.82
CA THR A 224 8.63 -21.76 5.53
C THR A 224 9.50 -20.52 5.35
N GLY A 225 9.56 -19.65 6.37
CA GLY A 225 10.35 -18.42 6.36
C GLY A 225 9.62 -17.21 5.75
N LEU A 226 8.33 -17.31 5.44
CA LEU A 226 7.52 -16.17 5.03
C LEU A 226 7.19 -15.27 6.24
N LEU A 227 6.97 -13.99 6.00
CA LEU A 227 6.48 -13.05 7.00
C LEU A 227 4.95 -12.98 6.95
N ALA A 228 4.29 -12.78 8.09
CA ALA A 228 2.82 -12.79 8.18
C ALA A 228 2.19 -11.41 7.92
N ARG A 229 1.03 -11.43 7.28
CA ARG A 229 0.05 -10.34 7.14
C ARG A 229 -1.34 -10.92 7.36
N VAL A 230 -2.35 -10.08 7.63
CA VAL A 230 -3.72 -10.55 7.87
C VAL A 230 -4.73 -9.57 7.27
N HIS A 231 -5.66 -10.03 6.43
CA HIS A 231 -6.92 -9.32 6.20
C HIS A 231 -7.81 -9.57 7.41
N GLY A 232 -8.15 -8.53 8.16
CA GLY A 232 -8.88 -8.68 9.40
C GLY A 232 -9.88 -7.56 9.67
N ASN A 233 -11.02 -7.94 10.26
CA ASN A 233 -12.06 -7.04 10.71
C ASN A 233 -12.60 -6.12 9.59
N GLN A 234 -12.71 -6.67 8.36
CA GLN A 234 -13.21 -5.93 7.21
C GLN A 234 -14.74 -5.83 7.21
N LEU A 235 -15.44 -6.97 7.44
CA LEU A 235 -16.89 -7.05 7.33
C LEU A 235 -17.58 -6.96 8.69
N SER A 236 -16.87 -7.37 9.75
CA SER A 236 -17.36 -7.35 11.13
C SER A 236 -16.22 -7.26 12.14
N ALA A 237 -16.55 -6.95 13.40
CA ALA A 237 -15.60 -7.14 14.50
C ALA A 237 -15.31 -8.64 14.66
N GLY A 238 -14.04 -9.01 14.62
CA GLY A 238 -13.58 -10.40 14.60
C GLY A 238 -12.22 -10.59 15.29
N PRO A 239 -11.64 -11.80 15.21
CA PRO A 239 -10.36 -12.11 15.84
C PRO A 239 -9.14 -11.65 15.04
N GLY A 240 -9.31 -11.20 13.77
CA GLY A 240 -8.23 -10.97 12.82
C GLY A 240 -7.13 -10.02 13.33
N VAL A 241 -7.50 -8.93 14.00
CA VAL A 241 -6.53 -7.98 14.56
C VAL A 241 -5.71 -8.62 15.68
N ARG A 242 -6.37 -9.30 16.62
CA ARG A 242 -5.67 -9.93 17.76
C ARG A 242 -4.80 -11.10 17.30
N LEU A 243 -5.26 -11.87 16.33
CA LEU A 243 -4.47 -12.92 15.70
C LEU A 243 -3.21 -12.34 15.01
N ALA A 244 -3.34 -11.22 14.29
CA ALA A 244 -2.19 -10.56 13.68
C ALA A 244 -1.15 -10.14 14.71
N VAL A 245 -1.58 -9.59 15.84
CA VAL A 245 -0.71 -9.25 16.98
C VAL A 245 -0.06 -10.49 17.58
N GLU A 246 -0.83 -11.55 17.83
CA GLU A 246 -0.35 -12.82 18.40
C GLU A 246 0.79 -13.43 17.58
N VAL A 247 0.65 -13.47 16.25
CA VAL A 247 1.65 -14.07 15.37
C VAL A 247 2.78 -13.12 14.99
N GLY A 248 2.79 -11.88 15.47
CA GLY A 248 3.77 -10.86 15.11
C GLY A 248 3.71 -10.46 13.64
N ALA A 249 2.51 -10.39 13.04
CA ALA A 249 2.31 -9.99 11.66
C ALA A 249 2.85 -8.57 11.41
N ALA A 250 3.35 -8.35 10.20
CA ALA A 250 3.84 -7.03 9.79
C ALA A 250 2.72 -5.99 9.72
N SER A 251 1.55 -6.42 9.28
CA SER A 251 0.35 -5.59 9.26
C SER A 251 -0.91 -6.42 9.46
N VAL A 252 -1.96 -5.75 9.92
CA VAL A 252 -3.34 -6.17 9.75
C VAL A 252 -4.04 -5.15 8.86
N ASP A 253 -4.70 -5.65 7.82
CA ASP A 253 -5.20 -4.85 6.72
C ASP A 253 -6.74 -4.78 6.78
N HIS A 254 -7.36 -3.68 6.35
CA HIS A 254 -8.74 -3.22 6.49
C HIS A 254 -9.03 -2.53 7.83
N CYS A 255 -9.13 -3.25 8.95
CA CYS A 255 -9.40 -2.67 10.25
C CYS A 255 -10.68 -1.80 10.31
N THR A 256 -11.70 -2.13 9.50
CA THR A 256 -12.93 -1.34 9.39
C THR A 256 -13.76 -1.41 10.69
N HIS A 257 -13.78 -2.59 11.32
CA HIS A 257 -14.57 -2.86 12.53
C HIS A 257 -13.67 -3.19 13.73
N LEU A 258 -13.16 -2.16 14.42
CA LEU A 258 -12.26 -2.30 15.58
C LEU A 258 -13.01 -2.19 16.91
N THR A 259 -12.70 -3.08 17.84
CA THR A 259 -13.04 -2.95 19.27
C THR A 259 -11.96 -2.15 20.02
N ASP A 260 -12.22 -1.75 21.27
CA ASP A 260 -11.19 -1.12 22.13
C ASP A 260 -10.02 -2.08 22.38
N ALA A 261 -10.33 -3.36 22.60
CA ALA A 261 -9.32 -4.40 22.80
C ALA A 261 -8.41 -4.61 21.56
N ASP A 262 -8.92 -4.39 20.35
CA ASP A 262 -8.11 -4.48 19.14
C ASP A 262 -7.12 -3.32 19.03
N VAL A 263 -7.58 -2.11 19.35
CA VAL A 263 -6.72 -0.91 19.37
C VAL A 263 -5.64 -1.02 20.45
N ASP A 264 -6.02 -1.46 21.66
CA ASP A 264 -5.08 -1.67 22.77
C ASP A 264 -4.04 -2.75 22.43
N ALA A 265 -4.46 -3.84 21.79
CA ALA A 265 -3.56 -4.90 21.35
C ALA A 265 -2.54 -4.40 20.32
N LEU A 266 -2.98 -3.62 19.32
CA LEU A 266 -2.10 -3.00 18.33
C LEU A 266 -1.12 -2.03 19.00
N ALA A 267 -1.61 -1.11 19.85
CA ALA A 267 -0.79 -0.14 20.55
C ALA A 267 0.28 -0.82 21.41
N GLY A 268 -0.06 -1.93 22.08
CA GLY A 268 0.85 -2.73 22.89
C GLY A 268 2.04 -3.32 22.11
N THR A 269 1.96 -3.43 20.76
CA THR A 269 3.07 -3.95 19.94
C THR A 269 4.16 -2.91 19.67
N TRP A 270 3.95 -1.63 20.02
CA TRP A 270 4.88 -0.55 19.76
C TRP A 270 5.52 -0.03 21.03
N SER A 271 6.82 -0.20 21.17
CA SER A 271 7.61 0.35 22.29
C SER A 271 8.24 1.68 21.84
N GLY A 272 7.67 2.80 22.25
CA GLY A 272 8.17 4.15 21.94
C GLY A 272 7.45 4.83 20.77
N PRO A 273 7.82 6.06 20.40
CA PRO A 273 7.18 6.78 19.31
C PRO A 273 7.49 6.07 17.97
N ALA A 274 6.51 5.41 17.42
CA ALA A 274 6.60 4.61 16.19
C ALA A 274 7.16 5.37 14.99
N ARG A 275 7.06 6.68 14.99
CA ARG A 275 7.56 7.58 13.92
C ARG A 275 9.08 7.74 13.89
N THR A 276 9.81 7.35 14.93
CA THR A 276 11.27 7.49 15.00
C THR A 276 12.03 6.18 14.81
N SER A 277 11.35 5.03 14.79
CA SER A 277 11.98 3.71 14.79
C SER A 277 12.12 3.08 13.40
N MET A 278 12.62 3.81 12.40
CA MET A 278 13.08 3.19 11.15
C MET A 278 14.56 2.76 11.19
N SER A 279 15.22 2.87 12.34
CA SER A 279 16.62 2.47 12.54
C SER A 279 16.77 1.75 13.88
N GLY A 280 16.44 0.48 13.94
CA GLY A 280 16.67 -0.31 15.15
C GLY A 280 16.48 -1.80 14.95
N THR A 281 17.28 -2.60 15.64
CA THR A 281 17.30 -4.06 15.60
C THR A 281 16.12 -4.74 16.29
N SER A 282 15.12 -4.00 16.79
CA SER A 282 13.90 -4.60 17.33
C SER A 282 12.87 -4.80 16.20
N MET A 283 12.23 -5.97 16.17
CA MET A 283 11.11 -6.23 15.26
C MET A 283 10.03 -5.15 15.49
N PRO A 284 9.66 -4.37 14.47
CA PRO A 284 8.60 -3.39 14.61
C PRO A 284 7.28 -4.10 14.94
N GLY A 285 6.35 -3.42 15.63
CA GLY A 285 5.01 -3.93 15.95
C GLY A 285 4.13 -4.14 14.70
N THR A 286 2.87 -4.48 14.87
CA THR A 286 1.90 -4.68 13.78
C THR A 286 1.33 -3.34 13.33
N VAL A 287 1.43 -3.03 12.05
CA VAL A 287 0.88 -1.81 11.43
C VAL A 287 -0.60 -2.03 11.11
N ALA A 288 -1.45 -1.01 11.33
CA ALA A 288 -2.81 -1.01 10.83
C ALA A 288 -2.83 -0.42 9.39
N THR A 289 -3.11 -1.24 8.39
CA THR A 289 -3.22 -0.77 6.99
C THR A 289 -4.69 -0.52 6.65
N LEU A 290 -5.05 0.73 6.39
CA LEU A 290 -6.41 1.15 6.07
C LEU A 290 -6.58 1.31 4.56
N LEU A 291 -7.75 0.91 4.05
CA LEU A 291 -8.00 0.73 2.62
C LEU A 291 -9.24 1.54 2.16
N PRO A 292 -9.25 2.88 2.33
CA PRO A 292 -10.47 3.70 2.19
C PRO A 292 -11.12 3.66 0.79
N ALA A 293 -10.42 3.19 -0.23
CA ALA A 293 -11.02 2.97 -1.55
C ALA A 293 -12.00 1.78 -1.56
N VAL A 294 -11.84 0.85 -0.62
CA VAL A 294 -12.77 -0.29 -0.40
C VAL A 294 -14.09 0.23 0.17
N GLU A 295 -14.03 0.97 1.27
CA GLU A 295 -15.22 1.55 1.91
C GLU A 295 -15.96 2.47 0.95
N PHE A 296 -15.23 3.29 0.17
CA PHE A 296 -15.82 4.11 -0.89
C PHE A 296 -16.59 3.27 -1.91
N SER A 297 -16.00 2.18 -2.40
CA SER A 297 -16.60 1.35 -3.46
C SER A 297 -17.70 0.43 -2.95
N THR A 298 -17.64 0.00 -1.69
CA THR A 298 -18.61 -0.91 -1.07
C THR A 298 -19.72 -0.18 -0.32
N ARG A 299 -19.57 1.13 -0.07
CA ARG A 299 -20.42 1.95 0.80
C ARG A 299 -20.43 1.47 2.25
N SER A 300 -19.33 0.87 2.68
CA SER A 300 -19.11 0.48 4.06
C SER A 300 -18.71 1.68 4.92
N PRO A 301 -18.86 1.62 6.25
CA PRO A 301 -18.28 2.61 7.15
C PRO A 301 -16.76 2.69 6.97
N TYR A 302 -16.20 3.89 7.12
CA TYR A 302 -14.74 4.05 7.12
C TYR A 302 -14.14 3.66 8.48
N PRO A 303 -12.92 3.07 8.50
CA PRO A 303 -12.23 2.78 9.75
C PRO A 303 -11.89 4.07 10.51
N ASP A 304 -11.90 4.01 11.85
CA ASP A 304 -11.57 5.15 12.70
C ASP A 304 -10.04 5.35 12.83
N ALA A 305 -9.45 6.02 11.85
CA ALA A 305 -8.03 6.34 11.85
C ALA A 305 -7.62 7.22 13.04
N ARG A 306 -8.50 8.13 13.49
CA ARG A 306 -8.20 9.02 14.64
C ARG A 306 -7.95 8.23 15.90
N ARG A 307 -8.73 7.20 16.15
CA ARG A 307 -8.60 6.33 17.31
C ARG A 307 -7.28 5.56 17.30
N LEU A 308 -6.88 5.01 16.15
CA LEU A 308 -5.59 4.33 16.00
C LEU A 308 -4.42 5.28 16.24
N LEU A 309 -4.43 6.45 15.58
CA LEU A 309 -3.38 7.47 15.72
C LEU A 309 -3.29 8.01 17.15
N ALA A 310 -4.41 8.24 17.82
CA ALA A 310 -4.44 8.70 19.21
C ALA A 310 -3.86 7.65 20.18
N ALA A 311 -4.01 6.36 19.86
CA ALA A 311 -3.40 5.26 20.62
C ALA A 311 -1.91 5.02 20.27
N GLY A 312 -1.33 5.80 19.35
CA GLY A 312 0.06 5.66 18.93
C GLY A 312 0.31 4.49 17.96
N VAL A 313 -0.75 3.90 17.40
CA VAL A 313 -0.62 2.84 16.40
C VAL A 313 -0.21 3.45 15.06
N PRO A 314 0.89 3.02 14.43
CA PRO A 314 1.22 3.42 13.08
C PRO A 314 0.16 2.96 12.07
N VAL A 315 -0.26 3.89 11.22
CA VAL A 315 -1.23 3.65 10.16
C VAL A 315 -0.52 3.64 8.81
N ALA A 316 -0.79 2.64 7.99
CA ALA A 316 -0.49 2.65 6.56
C ALA A 316 -1.77 2.89 5.76
N LEU A 317 -1.62 3.44 4.56
CA LEU A 317 -2.67 3.54 3.56
C LEU A 317 -2.28 2.74 2.33
N ALA A 318 -3.24 2.00 1.77
CA ALA A 318 -3.02 1.24 0.54
C ALA A 318 -4.27 1.26 -0.36
N THR A 319 -4.13 0.84 -1.61
CA THR A 319 -5.23 0.93 -2.58
C THR A 319 -6.21 -0.22 -2.48
N ASP A 320 -5.75 -1.39 -2.07
CA ASP A 320 -6.47 -2.67 -2.29
C ASP A 320 -6.98 -2.78 -3.74
N CYS A 321 -6.10 -2.44 -4.70
CA CYS A 321 -6.47 -2.48 -6.11
C CYS A 321 -6.85 -3.89 -6.54
N ASN A 322 -8.16 -4.13 -6.61
CA ASN A 322 -8.75 -5.43 -6.94
C ASN A 322 -10.07 -5.24 -7.70
N PRO A 323 -10.54 -6.23 -8.47
CA PRO A 323 -11.73 -6.06 -9.33
C PRO A 323 -13.05 -6.01 -8.55
N GLY A 324 -13.06 -6.42 -7.28
CA GLY A 324 -14.29 -6.63 -6.50
C GLY A 324 -14.68 -5.48 -5.58
N SER A 325 -13.82 -5.17 -4.63
CA SER A 325 -14.11 -4.22 -3.56
C SER A 325 -13.46 -2.85 -3.75
N GLY A 326 -12.39 -2.71 -4.57
CA GLY A 326 -11.70 -1.45 -4.75
C GLY A 326 -10.86 -1.39 -6.02
N TYR A 327 -11.47 -1.15 -7.18
CA TYR A 327 -10.72 -1.15 -8.44
C TYR A 327 -10.15 0.25 -8.74
N SER A 328 -9.28 0.72 -7.84
CA SER A 328 -8.54 1.97 -7.98
C SER A 328 -7.04 1.73 -7.79
N SER A 329 -6.24 2.21 -8.74
CA SER A 329 -4.77 2.20 -8.73
C SER A 329 -4.19 3.52 -8.16
N SER A 330 -5.06 4.40 -7.59
CA SER A 330 -4.70 5.79 -7.29
C SER A 330 -4.41 6.02 -5.80
N MET A 331 -3.15 6.03 -5.42
CA MET A 331 -2.75 6.45 -4.08
C MET A 331 -3.11 7.92 -3.77
N PRO A 332 -3.03 8.89 -4.71
CA PRO A 332 -3.57 10.23 -4.49
C PRO A 332 -5.05 10.27 -4.11
N PHE A 333 -5.87 9.38 -4.67
CA PHE A 333 -7.29 9.25 -4.31
C PHE A 333 -7.45 8.67 -2.89
N VAL A 334 -6.68 7.64 -2.54
CA VAL A 334 -6.64 7.05 -1.20
C VAL A 334 -6.28 8.11 -0.14
N VAL A 335 -5.25 8.93 -0.40
CA VAL A 335 -4.87 10.06 0.48
C VAL A 335 -6.03 11.05 0.65
N ALA A 336 -6.71 11.41 -0.44
CA ALA A 336 -7.84 12.33 -0.38
C ALA A 336 -9.01 11.77 0.45
N LEU A 337 -9.32 10.48 0.32
CA LEU A 337 -10.33 9.80 1.13
C LEU A 337 -9.94 9.76 2.62
N ALA A 338 -8.70 9.43 2.92
CA ALA A 338 -8.21 9.39 4.30
C ALA A 338 -8.34 10.75 5.01
N VAL A 339 -8.00 11.84 4.31
CA VAL A 339 -8.17 13.20 4.87
C VAL A 339 -9.65 13.54 5.05
N ARG A 340 -10.48 13.26 4.04
CA ARG A 340 -11.86 13.70 4.03
C ARG A 340 -12.77 12.84 4.93
N GLU A 341 -12.68 11.53 4.79
CA GLU A 341 -13.62 10.59 5.40
C GLU A 341 -13.11 10.02 6.75
N MET A 342 -11.79 9.85 6.89
CA MET A 342 -11.19 9.29 8.09
C MET A 342 -10.58 10.37 9.01
N ARG A 343 -10.76 11.66 8.67
CA ARG A 343 -10.31 12.82 9.46
C ARG A 343 -8.80 12.84 9.76
N MET A 344 -8.00 12.25 8.90
CA MET A 344 -6.55 12.38 8.98
C MET A 344 -6.14 13.78 8.53
N SER A 345 -5.10 14.34 9.15
CA SER A 345 -4.46 15.53 8.57
C SER A 345 -3.79 15.18 7.23
N PRO A 346 -3.56 16.14 6.33
CA PRO A 346 -2.83 15.87 5.09
C PRO A 346 -1.44 15.26 5.32
N ASP A 347 -0.76 15.63 6.40
CA ASP A 347 0.56 15.10 6.76
C ASP A 347 0.47 13.67 7.26
N GLU A 348 -0.49 13.34 8.12
CA GLU A 348 -0.74 11.97 8.57
C GLU A 348 -1.08 11.05 7.39
N ALA A 349 -1.95 11.50 6.49
CA ALA A 349 -2.32 10.70 5.32
C ALA A 349 -1.14 10.51 4.34
N LEU A 350 -0.33 11.54 4.13
CA LEU A 350 0.86 11.44 3.29
C LEU A 350 1.92 10.51 3.90
N TRP A 351 2.19 10.65 5.22
CA TRP A 351 3.09 9.75 5.92
C TRP A 351 2.61 8.30 5.82
N SER A 352 1.31 8.06 6.02
CA SER A 352 0.71 6.72 5.95
C SER A 352 0.78 6.10 4.55
N ALA A 353 0.69 6.92 3.49
CA ALA A 353 0.79 6.49 2.09
C ALA A 353 2.24 6.32 1.60
N THR A 354 3.24 6.65 2.41
CA THR A 354 4.66 6.60 2.09
C THR A 354 5.43 5.81 3.15
N ALA A 355 5.89 6.45 4.22
CA ALA A 355 6.63 5.82 5.32
C ALA A 355 5.81 4.75 6.06
N GLY A 356 4.50 4.97 6.26
CA GLY A 356 3.59 3.99 6.85
C GLY A 356 3.49 2.71 6.01
N GLY A 357 3.32 2.85 4.68
CA GLY A 357 3.34 1.72 3.75
C GLY A 357 4.67 0.97 3.76
N ALA A 358 5.79 1.70 3.81
CA ALA A 358 7.13 1.11 3.94
C ALA A 358 7.28 0.31 5.23
N LEU A 359 6.77 0.85 6.35
CA LEU A 359 6.77 0.18 7.65
C LEU A 359 5.95 -1.12 7.62
N ALA A 360 4.76 -1.11 6.98
CA ALA A 360 3.93 -2.29 6.78
C ALA A 360 4.61 -3.38 5.93
N LEU A 361 5.55 -2.97 5.05
CA LEU A 361 6.38 -3.87 4.25
C LEU A 361 7.74 -4.21 4.88
N ARG A 362 7.99 -3.79 6.14
CA ARG A 362 9.31 -3.99 6.77
C ARG A 362 10.45 -3.50 5.87
N ARG A 363 10.27 -2.32 5.24
CA ARG A 363 11.24 -1.65 4.36
C ARG A 363 11.76 -0.38 5.04
N ASP A 364 13.06 -0.21 5.04
CA ASP A 364 13.78 0.94 5.63
C ASP A 364 14.47 1.80 4.57
N ASP A 365 14.36 1.42 3.31
CA ASP A 365 15.03 2.07 2.18
C ASP A 365 14.07 2.82 1.24
N VAL A 366 12.78 2.84 1.52
CA VAL A 366 11.72 3.50 0.72
C VAL A 366 10.75 4.29 1.60
N GLY A 367 9.90 5.12 0.99
CA GLY A 367 8.89 5.91 1.69
C GLY A 367 9.43 7.16 2.39
N HIS A 368 10.72 7.46 2.25
CA HIS A 368 11.40 8.65 2.77
C HIS A 368 12.57 9.05 1.86
N LEU A 369 13.11 10.27 2.07
CA LEU A 369 14.24 10.82 1.30
C LEU A 369 15.49 11.02 2.16
N ARG A 370 15.74 10.16 3.16
CA ARG A 370 16.99 10.17 3.94
C ARG A 370 18.16 9.77 3.06
N VAL A 371 19.34 10.26 3.38
CA VAL A 371 20.58 9.84 2.72
C VAL A 371 20.72 8.32 2.78
N GLY A 372 21.07 7.72 1.66
CA GLY A 372 21.17 6.26 1.48
C GLY A 372 19.88 5.56 1.07
N ALA A 373 18.72 6.20 1.20
CA ALA A 373 17.44 5.65 0.71
C ALA A 373 17.44 5.49 -0.81
N ARG A 374 16.60 4.60 -1.31
CA ARG A 374 16.31 4.47 -2.73
C ARG A 374 15.73 5.80 -3.25
N ALA A 375 16.24 6.28 -4.37
CA ALA A 375 15.80 7.56 -4.93
C ALA A 375 14.46 7.42 -5.66
N ASP A 376 13.42 7.27 -4.86
CA ASP A 376 12.03 7.16 -5.27
C ASP A 376 11.28 8.43 -4.89
N LEU A 377 10.92 9.24 -5.90
CA LEU A 377 10.26 10.53 -5.70
C LEU A 377 9.06 10.71 -6.61
N THR A 378 8.07 11.43 -6.10
CA THR A 378 6.92 11.90 -6.84
C THR A 378 6.93 13.43 -6.83
N VAL A 379 6.87 14.05 -8.01
CA VAL A 379 6.79 15.49 -8.19
C VAL A 379 5.37 15.86 -8.60
N LEU A 380 4.77 16.77 -7.85
CA LEU A 380 3.40 17.23 -8.12
C LEU A 380 3.39 18.45 -9.05
N ASP A 381 2.41 18.53 -9.94
CA ASP A 381 2.07 19.75 -10.70
C ASP A 381 1.30 20.72 -9.77
N ALA A 382 1.87 20.99 -8.63
CA ALA A 382 1.32 21.82 -7.56
C ALA A 382 2.44 22.33 -6.65
N PRO A 383 2.27 23.48 -5.99
CA PRO A 383 3.30 24.05 -5.11
C PRO A 383 3.40 23.36 -3.75
N SER A 384 2.41 22.59 -3.35
CA SER A 384 2.33 21.98 -2.01
C SER A 384 1.68 20.60 -2.04
N ARG A 385 2.08 19.72 -1.09
CA ARG A 385 1.49 18.42 -0.81
C ARG A 385 0.00 18.48 -0.47
N LEU A 386 -0.46 19.60 0.07
CA LEU A 386 -1.87 19.81 0.44
C LEU A 386 -2.81 19.63 -0.75
N TYR A 387 -2.32 19.84 -1.97
CA TYR A 387 -3.12 19.72 -3.18
C TYR A 387 -3.58 18.27 -3.45
N LEU A 388 -2.93 17.27 -2.90
CA LEU A 388 -3.39 15.87 -3.01
C LEU A 388 -4.80 15.69 -2.45
N ALA A 389 -5.09 16.28 -1.29
CA ALA A 389 -6.42 16.26 -0.67
C ALA A 389 -7.32 17.42 -1.11
N TYR A 390 -6.73 18.60 -1.36
CA TYR A 390 -7.47 19.82 -1.72
C TYR A 390 -8.05 19.77 -3.14
N ARG A 391 -7.40 19.06 -4.07
CA ARG A 391 -7.86 18.90 -5.47
C ARG A 391 -8.03 17.43 -5.85
N PRO A 392 -8.94 16.68 -5.18
CA PRO A 392 -9.14 15.26 -5.44
C PRO A 392 -9.59 15.01 -6.88
N GLY A 393 -9.17 13.89 -7.46
CA GLY A 393 -9.54 13.47 -8.81
C GLY A 393 -8.83 14.20 -9.95
N VAL A 394 -7.97 15.19 -9.65
CA VAL A 394 -7.14 15.86 -10.65
C VAL A 394 -5.80 15.12 -10.78
N PRO A 395 -5.32 14.80 -12.00
CA PRO A 395 -4.01 14.18 -12.17
C PRO A 395 -2.89 15.16 -11.85
N LEU A 396 -2.43 15.15 -10.60
CA LEU A 396 -1.42 16.08 -10.08
C LEU A 396 0.01 15.58 -10.21
N VAL A 397 0.25 14.31 -10.54
CA VAL A 397 1.61 13.77 -10.65
C VAL A 397 2.23 14.21 -11.98
N ALA A 398 3.26 15.05 -11.91
CA ALA A 398 3.98 15.58 -13.06
C ALA A 398 5.19 14.70 -13.46
N GLN A 399 5.95 14.23 -12.46
CA GLN A 399 7.13 13.39 -12.67
C GLN A 399 7.19 12.30 -11.61
N VAL A 400 7.76 11.14 -11.98
CA VAL A 400 8.06 10.07 -11.04
C VAL A 400 9.49 9.61 -11.27
N TRP A 401 10.23 9.50 -10.18
CA TRP A 401 11.57 8.92 -10.13
C TRP A 401 11.49 7.61 -9.38
N LYS A 402 12.03 6.55 -9.97
CA LYS A 402 12.14 5.24 -9.34
C LYS A 402 13.54 4.70 -9.55
N ASP A 403 14.18 4.27 -8.47
CA ASP A 403 15.58 3.82 -8.49
C ASP A 403 16.52 4.90 -9.06
N GLY A 404 16.24 6.18 -8.80
CA GLY A 404 17.00 7.31 -9.32
C GLY A 404 16.81 7.62 -10.80
N ILE A 405 15.89 6.93 -11.48
CA ILE A 405 15.61 7.11 -12.92
C ILE A 405 14.24 7.74 -13.10
N ALA A 406 14.19 8.84 -13.87
CA ALA A 406 12.93 9.45 -14.27
C ALA A 406 12.11 8.47 -15.13
N ARG A 407 10.93 8.08 -14.68
CA ARG A 407 10.04 7.11 -15.34
C ARG A 407 8.89 7.77 -16.08
N ARG A 408 8.47 8.97 -15.63
CA ARG A 408 7.40 9.74 -16.25
C ARG A 408 7.73 11.23 -16.20
N GLN A 409 7.56 11.92 -17.33
CA GLN A 409 7.50 13.37 -17.43
C GLN A 409 6.24 13.74 -18.21
N VAL A 410 5.31 14.46 -17.59
CA VAL A 410 4.18 15.06 -18.31
C VAL A 410 4.60 16.46 -18.74
N ARG A 411 4.90 16.66 -20.03
CA ARG A 411 5.07 18.00 -20.59
C ARG A 411 3.68 18.63 -20.72
N ARG A 412 3.26 19.45 -19.76
CA ARG A 412 2.14 20.35 -19.95
C ARG A 412 2.64 21.69 -20.46
N GLY A 413 2.21 22.04 -21.68
CA GLY A 413 2.26 23.42 -22.14
C GLY A 413 1.24 24.25 -21.34
N ARG A 414 1.74 25.29 -20.67
CA ARG A 414 1.14 26.42 -19.95
C ARG A 414 1.22 26.37 -18.42
N ARG A 415 1.88 27.41 -17.90
CA ARG A 415 1.93 27.79 -16.49
C ARG A 415 0.55 28.22 -16.02
N LEU A 416 0.15 27.76 -14.83
CA LEU A 416 -0.84 28.50 -14.04
C LEU A 416 -0.18 29.82 -13.59
N PRO A 417 -0.88 30.98 -13.69
CA PRO A 417 -0.34 32.24 -13.19
C PRO A 417 -0.07 32.10 -11.69
N ALA A 418 1.05 32.63 -11.24
CA ALA A 418 1.35 32.77 -9.84
C ALA A 418 0.23 33.58 -9.18
N SER A 419 -0.42 33.00 -8.17
CA SER A 419 -1.34 33.76 -7.32
C SER A 419 -0.52 34.77 -6.54
N ASN A 420 -0.65 36.06 -6.86
CA ASN A 420 -0.24 37.12 -5.97
C ASN A 420 -1.12 37.04 -4.71
N VAL A 421 -0.61 36.37 -3.69
CA VAL A 421 -1.07 36.61 -2.33
C VAL A 421 -0.20 37.77 -1.85
N SER A 422 -0.72 38.97 -1.98
CA SER A 422 -0.22 40.16 -1.26
C SER A 422 -0.68 40.03 0.20
N ASP A 423 0.22 40.33 1.10
CA ASP A 423 0.20 40.35 2.56
C ASP A 423 -1.13 40.71 3.24
#